data_762f8b8c458e2204f16e7fe969d4b1f6
#
_entry.id   762f8b8c458e2204f16e7fe969d4b1f6
#
_cell.length_a   1.000
_cell.length_b   1.000
_cell.length_c   1.000
_cell.angle_alpha   90.00
_cell.angle_beta   90.00
_cell.angle_gamma   90.00
#
_symmetry.space_group_name_H-M   'P 1'
#
loop_
_entity.id
_entity.type
_entity.pdbx_description
1 polymer ?
#
loop_
_entity_poly.entity_id
_entity_poly.type
_entity_poly.pdbx_seq_one_letter_code
_entity_poly.pdbx_strand_id
1 'polypeptide(L)'
;MNDKIKKEWFVYMIRCMDNSLYTGITTDVKRRYEEHEKGRGAKYTKVRKPIKICTVFQVEDRSSAGKLEYFIKNLSKKEKEILISDEKNKKNFINYAEEKLKIKIN
;
A
#
# COMPACT_ATOMS: atom_id res chain seq x y z
N MET A 1 -10.67 -27.15 -14.96
CA MET A 1 -10.40 -26.32 -14.97
C MET A 1 -10.25 -25.76 -13.99
N ASN A 2 -9.77 -25.41 -13.56
CA ASN A 2 -9.69 -24.81 -12.68
C ASN A 2 -9.57 -23.66 -12.76
N ASP A 3 -9.95 -23.26 -12.94
CA ASP A 3 -10.13 -22.10 -13.12
C ASP A 3 -10.15 -21.22 -12.06
N LYS A 4 -9.37 -21.38 -11.12
CA LYS A 4 -9.26 -20.52 -10.06
C LYS A 4 -8.47 -19.37 -10.47
N ILE A 5 -9.11 -18.27 -10.62
CA ILE A 5 -8.44 -17.01 -10.83
C ILE A 5 -7.95 -16.57 -9.48
N LYS A 6 -6.65 -16.52 -9.32
CA LYS A 6 -6.09 -15.96 -8.12
C LYS A 6 -6.35 -14.48 -8.10
N LYS A 7 -6.93 -13.99 -7.02
CA LYS A 7 -7.09 -12.56 -6.85
C LYS A 7 -5.74 -11.93 -6.56
N GLU A 8 -5.44 -10.89 -7.29
CA GLU A 8 -4.26 -10.09 -7.01
C GLU A 8 -4.52 -9.22 -5.78
N TRP A 9 -3.49 -8.99 -5.02
CA TRP A 9 -3.57 -8.13 -3.85
C TRP A 9 -2.66 -6.93 -4.03
N PHE A 10 -3.04 -5.83 -3.41
CA PHE A 10 -2.31 -4.58 -3.53
C PHE A 10 -2.06 -3.98 -2.16
N VAL A 11 -0.87 -3.37 -2.01
CA VAL A 11 -0.57 -2.52 -0.88
C VAL A 11 -0.54 -1.11 -1.44
N TYR A 12 -1.26 -0.19 -0.82
CA TYR A 12 -1.36 1.18 -1.31
C TYR A 12 -1.04 2.15 -0.20
N MET A 13 -0.56 3.33 -0.57
CA MET A 13 -0.28 4.40 0.38
C MET A 13 -1.03 5.65 -0.05
N ILE A 14 -1.71 6.26 0.90
CA ILE A 14 -2.55 7.43 0.68
C ILE A 14 -1.99 8.62 1.45
N ARG A 15 -1.91 9.77 0.79
CA ARG A 15 -1.62 11.03 1.48
C ARG A 15 -2.91 11.57 2.03
N CYS A 16 -2.91 11.98 3.29
CA CYS A 16 -4.07 12.55 3.96
C CYS A 16 -3.90 14.06 4.13
N MET A 17 -5.01 14.74 4.45
CA MET A 17 -5.01 16.21 4.56
C MET A 17 -4.08 16.75 5.63
N ASP A 18 -3.83 15.98 6.67
CA ASP A 18 -2.88 16.38 7.73
C ASP A 18 -1.43 16.05 7.36
N ASN A 19 -1.19 15.74 6.08
CA ASN A 19 0.12 15.39 5.54
C ASN A 19 0.66 14.03 6.00
N SER A 20 -0.17 13.23 6.66
CA SER A 20 0.21 11.89 7.06
C SER A 20 0.05 10.90 5.90
N LEU A 21 0.64 9.71 6.06
CA LEU A 21 0.54 8.64 5.07
C LEU A 21 -0.16 7.44 5.69
N TYR A 22 -1.21 6.96 5.04
CA TYR A 22 -1.91 5.75 5.45
C TYR A 22 -1.54 4.62 4.51
N THR A 23 -1.27 3.44 5.05
CA THR A 23 -0.96 2.23 4.27
C THR A 23 -2.04 1.18 4.51
N GLY A 24 -2.53 0.59 3.44
CA GLY A 24 -3.55 -0.46 3.54
C GLY A 24 -3.40 -1.50 2.46
N ILE A 25 -4.22 -2.55 2.55
CA ILE A 25 -4.23 -3.62 1.54
C ILE A 25 -5.64 -3.80 0.99
N THR A 26 -5.73 -4.23 -0.25
CA THR A 26 -7.02 -4.47 -0.90
C THR A 26 -6.83 -5.29 -2.16
N THR A 27 -7.92 -5.87 -2.65
CA THR A 27 -7.93 -6.50 -3.98
C THR A 27 -8.42 -5.52 -5.05
N ASP A 28 -8.89 -4.33 -4.64
CA ASP A 28 -9.45 -3.34 -5.58
C ASP A 28 -9.14 -1.94 -5.06
N VAL A 29 -8.03 -1.37 -5.57
CA VAL A 29 -7.53 -0.08 -5.08
C VAL A 29 -8.53 1.05 -5.30
N LYS A 30 -9.13 1.10 -6.49
CA LYS A 30 -10.07 2.18 -6.82
C LYS A 30 -11.27 2.17 -5.90
N ARG A 31 -11.89 1.02 -5.71
CA ARG A 31 -13.05 0.89 -4.83
C ARG A 31 -12.68 1.26 -3.39
N ARG A 32 -11.55 0.75 -2.92
CA ARG A 32 -11.13 1.02 -1.53
C ARG A 32 -10.83 2.48 -1.30
N TYR A 33 -10.20 3.14 -2.28
CA TYR A 33 -9.93 4.57 -2.16
C TYR A 33 -11.24 5.36 -2.09
N GLU A 34 -12.23 5.00 -2.90
CA GLU A 34 -13.54 5.65 -2.86
C GLU A 34 -14.20 5.48 -1.50
N GLU A 35 -14.05 4.29 -0.89
CA GLU A 35 -14.57 4.06 0.45
C GLU A 35 -13.90 4.99 1.47
N HIS A 36 -12.58 5.17 1.35
CA HIS A 36 -11.86 6.10 2.22
C HIS A 36 -12.37 7.54 2.04
N GLU A 37 -12.58 7.96 0.80
CA GLU A 37 -13.08 9.30 0.51
C GLU A 37 -14.46 9.54 1.12
N LYS A 38 -15.28 8.52 1.13
CA LYS A 38 -16.65 8.61 1.65
C LYS A 38 -16.76 8.39 3.16
N GLY A 39 -15.61 8.23 3.83
CA GLY A 39 -15.59 8.01 5.27
C GLY A 39 -15.99 6.60 5.68
N ARG A 40 -15.98 5.65 4.75
CA ARG A 40 -16.34 4.26 5.04
C ARG A 40 -15.12 3.35 5.08
N GLY A 41 -13.93 3.92 4.96
CA GLY A 41 -12.70 3.15 4.98
C GLY A 41 -12.23 2.91 6.40
N ALA A 42 -10.91 2.94 6.57
CA ALA A 42 -10.32 2.73 7.87
C ALA A 42 -10.65 3.89 8.81
N LYS A 43 -10.62 3.58 10.11
CA LYS A 43 -10.84 4.58 11.13
C LYS A 43 -9.91 5.78 10.96
N TYR A 44 -8.67 5.50 10.58
CA TYR A 44 -7.66 6.52 10.34
C TYR A 44 -8.10 7.55 9.29
N THR A 45 -8.65 7.08 8.18
CA THR A 45 -9.05 7.95 7.07
C THR A 45 -10.39 8.62 7.28
N LYS A 46 -11.18 8.19 8.25
CA LYS A 46 -12.40 8.90 8.63
C LYS A 46 -12.07 10.25 9.24
N VAL A 47 -11.02 10.29 10.05
CA VAL A 47 -10.60 11.51 10.74
C VAL A 47 -9.69 12.35 9.86
N ARG A 48 -8.83 11.66 9.08
CA ARG A 48 -7.84 12.33 8.21
C ARG A 48 -8.23 12.06 6.76
N LYS A 49 -8.89 13.02 6.15
CA LYS A 49 -9.40 12.84 4.79
C LYS A 49 -8.27 12.54 3.80
N PRO A 50 -8.47 11.54 2.91
CA PRO A 50 -7.47 11.25 1.90
C PRO A 50 -7.43 12.33 0.82
N ILE A 51 -6.22 12.63 0.34
CA ILE A 51 -6.00 13.57 -0.76
C ILE A 51 -5.75 12.81 -2.05
N LYS A 52 -4.84 11.85 -2.01
CA LYS A 52 -4.43 11.12 -3.21
C LYS A 52 -3.73 9.82 -2.87
N ILE A 53 -3.72 8.91 -3.84
CA ILE A 53 -2.93 7.69 -3.78
C ILE A 53 -1.50 8.07 -4.19
N CYS A 54 -0.54 7.76 -3.32
CA CYS A 54 0.87 8.07 -3.59
C CYS A 54 1.58 6.95 -4.33
N THR A 55 1.29 5.71 -3.99
CA THR A 55 1.91 4.57 -4.64
C THR A 55 1.09 3.31 -4.39
N VAL A 56 1.28 2.32 -5.27
CA VAL A 56 0.61 1.04 -5.18
C VAL A 56 1.64 -0.05 -5.50
N PHE A 57 1.62 -1.12 -4.71
CA PHE A 57 2.44 -2.30 -4.96
C PHE A 57 1.51 -3.48 -5.21
N GLN A 58 1.81 -4.27 -6.23
CA GLN A 58 1.04 -5.48 -6.52
C GLN A 58 1.80 -6.69 -6.02
N VAL A 59 1.11 -7.56 -5.30
CA VAL A 59 1.70 -8.79 -4.77
C VAL A 59 0.78 -9.95 -5.10
N GLU A 60 1.28 -11.19 -4.92
CA GLU A 60 0.55 -12.35 -5.43
C GLU A 60 -0.57 -12.85 -4.51
N ASP A 61 -0.53 -12.54 -3.22
CA ASP A 61 -1.56 -13.04 -2.31
C ASP A 61 -1.69 -12.14 -1.08
N ARG A 62 -2.70 -12.45 -0.28
CA ARG A 62 -2.99 -11.64 0.90
C ARG A 62 -1.88 -11.71 1.93
N SER A 63 -1.24 -12.86 2.08
CA SER A 63 -0.15 -13.03 3.03
C SER A 63 1.01 -12.08 2.70
N SER A 64 1.40 -12.04 1.42
CA SER A 64 2.44 -11.13 0.95
C SER A 64 2.05 -9.68 1.18
N ALA A 65 0.77 -9.34 0.91
CA ALA A 65 0.28 -7.98 1.12
C ALA A 65 0.39 -7.59 2.59
N GLY A 66 -0.02 -8.49 3.49
CA GLY A 66 0.07 -8.23 4.93
C GLY A 66 1.49 -8.01 5.40
N LYS A 67 2.42 -8.83 4.90
CA LYS A 67 3.83 -8.69 5.27
C LYS A 67 4.38 -7.35 4.80
N LEU A 68 4.06 -6.95 3.57
CA LEU A 68 4.54 -5.68 3.02
C LEU A 68 3.89 -4.50 3.75
N GLU A 69 2.60 -4.59 4.03
CA GLU A 69 1.89 -3.55 4.78
C GLU A 69 2.54 -3.31 6.14
N TYR A 70 2.77 -4.39 6.87
CA TYR A 70 3.38 -4.30 8.19
C TYR A 70 4.77 -3.69 8.12
N PHE A 71 5.55 -4.12 7.12
CA PHE A 71 6.91 -3.61 6.92
C PHE A 71 6.89 -2.11 6.65
N ILE A 72 6.01 -1.64 5.77
CA ILE A 72 5.89 -0.22 5.47
C ILE A 72 5.43 0.57 6.69
N LYS A 73 4.45 0.05 7.43
CA LYS A 73 3.93 0.74 8.61
C LYS A 73 5.00 0.95 9.68
N ASN A 74 6.01 0.10 9.69
CA ASN A 74 7.10 0.22 10.66
C ASN A 74 8.26 1.07 10.19
N LEU A 75 8.21 1.59 8.97
CA LEU A 75 9.19 2.56 8.50
C LEU A 75 8.97 3.89 9.20
N SER A 76 10.03 4.67 9.34
CA SER A 76 9.91 6.03 9.87
C SER A 76 9.15 6.90 8.87
N LYS A 77 8.66 8.04 9.32
CA LYS A 77 8.01 9.01 8.43
C LYS A 77 8.94 9.39 7.29
N LYS A 78 10.20 9.65 7.61
CA LYS A 78 11.20 10.03 6.62
C LYS A 78 11.38 8.93 5.56
N GLU A 79 11.48 7.68 6.00
CA GLU A 79 11.64 6.56 5.09
C GLU A 79 10.43 6.39 4.17
N LYS A 80 9.24 6.58 4.72
CA LYS A 80 8.02 6.52 3.90
C LYS A 80 7.99 7.62 2.85
N GLU A 81 8.42 8.82 3.22
CA GLU A 81 8.46 9.94 2.27
C GLU A 81 9.47 9.70 1.16
N ILE A 82 10.62 9.12 1.49
CA ILE A 82 11.63 8.77 0.49
C ILE A 82 11.06 7.72 -0.47
N LEU A 83 10.41 6.72 0.06
CA LEU A 83 9.84 5.63 -0.73
C LEU A 83 8.90 6.15 -1.84
N ILE A 84 8.10 7.15 -1.53
CA ILE A 84 7.12 7.67 -2.47
C ILE A 84 7.61 8.87 -3.28
N SER A 85 8.86 9.29 -3.08
CA SER A 85 9.34 10.53 -3.69
C SER A 85 9.60 10.42 -5.19
N ASP A 86 10.08 9.28 -5.68
CA ASP A 86 10.30 9.06 -7.11
C ASP A 86 10.39 7.57 -7.43
N GLU A 87 10.43 7.25 -8.74
CA GLU A 87 10.45 5.86 -9.20
C GLU A 87 11.73 5.12 -8.81
N LYS A 88 12.85 5.83 -8.78
CA LYS A 88 14.13 5.20 -8.41
C LYS A 88 14.10 4.74 -6.96
N ASN A 89 13.62 5.59 -6.07
CA ASN A 89 13.51 5.26 -4.66
C ASN A 89 12.50 4.14 -4.42
N LYS A 90 11.40 4.16 -5.16
CA LYS A 90 10.41 3.08 -5.09
C LYS A 90 11.04 1.75 -5.51
N LYS A 91 11.78 1.75 -6.63
CA LYS A 91 12.42 0.54 -7.12
C LYS A 91 13.44 -0.01 -6.13
N ASN A 92 14.24 0.88 -5.55
CA ASN A 92 15.21 0.48 -4.53
C ASN A 92 14.50 -0.16 -3.32
N PHE A 93 13.39 0.44 -2.90
CA PHE A 93 12.59 -0.11 -1.82
C PHE A 93 12.03 -1.49 -2.17
N ILE A 94 11.50 -1.65 -3.38
CA ILE A 94 10.96 -2.94 -3.83
C ILE A 94 12.03 -4.03 -3.74
N ASN A 95 13.22 -3.76 -4.26
CA ASN A 95 14.31 -4.74 -4.22
C ASN A 95 14.66 -5.12 -2.78
N TYR A 96 14.75 -4.14 -1.91
CA TYR A 96 15.07 -4.37 -0.50
C TYR A 96 13.98 -5.18 0.18
N ALA A 97 12.71 -4.82 -0.03
CA ALA A 97 11.58 -5.50 0.60
C ALA A 97 11.45 -6.94 0.11
N GLU A 98 11.64 -7.18 -1.18
CA GLU A 98 11.57 -8.54 -1.72
C GLU A 98 12.59 -9.45 -1.06
N GLU A 99 13.82 -8.95 -0.90
CA GLU A 99 14.86 -9.74 -0.28
C GLU A 99 14.57 -9.95 1.20
N LYS A 100 14.17 -8.91 1.88
CA LYS A 100 13.95 -8.96 3.33
C LYS A 100 12.75 -9.83 3.70
N LEU A 101 11.66 -9.71 2.94
CA LEU A 101 10.41 -10.38 3.25
C LEU A 101 10.21 -11.71 2.51
N LYS A 102 11.06 -12.00 1.55
CA LYS A 102 10.95 -13.22 0.72
C LYS A 102 9.60 -13.27 0.01
N ILE A 103 9.18 -12.15 -0.55
CA ILE A 103 7.96 -12.05 -1.33
C ILE A 103 8.29 -11.49 -2.71
N LYS A 104 7.34 -11.60 -3.63
CA LYS A 104 7.48 -11.05 -4.97
C LYS A 104 6.57 -9.85 -5.12
N ILE A 105 7.12 -8.74 -5.57
CA ILE A 105 6.37 -7.50 -5.82
C ILE A 105 6.42 -7.24 -7.32
N ASN A 106 5.27 -7.20 -7.95
CA ASN A 106 5.18 -7.00 -9.40
C ASN A 106 5.25 -5.53 -9.77
#